data_13d88ec53ce8ae01160885e81b4137d3
#
_entry.id   13d88ec53ce8ae01160885e81b4137d3
#
_cell.length_a   1.000
_cell.length_b   1.000
_cell.length_c   1.000
_cell.angle_alpha   90.00
_cell.angle_beta   90.00
_cell.angle_gamma   90.00
#
_symmetry.space_group_name_H-M   'P 1'
#
loop_
_entity.id
_entity.type
_entity.pdbx_description
1 polymer ?
#
loop_
_entity_poly.entity_id
_entity_poly.type
_entity_poly.pdbx_seq_one_letter_code
_entity_poly.pdbx_strand_id
1 'polypeptide(L)'
;FFIEYFALDLLMKDGACKGLIAWNLNDGTIHRFRSHITIIATGGYGKVYYSATSAHTCTGDGNAMVLRAGLPLQDMEFVQFHPTGIYGHGTLISEGVRGEGGYLLNSKGERFMERYAPKAKDLASRDVVSRSIAVEINEGRGVGKEKDHVHLHLNHLDPKVIEERLPGISESSRLFANVDVCLLYTSPSPRDLWI
;
A
#
# COMPACT_ATOMS: atom_id res chain seq x y z
N PHE A 1 -7.78 -26.80 -5.84
CA PHE A 1 -7.05 -25.57 -6.16
C PHE A 1 -6.69 -25.59 -7.63
N PHE A 2 -6.93 -24.47 -8.34
CA PHE A 2 -6.59 -24.25 -9.73
C PHE A 2 -5.52 -23.15 -9.78
N ILE A 3 -4.24 -23.56 -9.77
CA ILE A 3 -3.09 -22.67 -9.82
C ILE A 3 -2.86 -22.25 -11.28
N GLU A 4 -2.41 -21.00 -11.50
CA GLU A 4 -2.20 -20.42 -12.83
C GLU A 4 -3.48 -20.33 -13.67
N TYR A 5 -4.63 -20.13 -13.01
CA TYR A 5 -5.89 -19.82 -13.67
C TYR A 5 -6.26 -18.35 -13.44
N PHE A 6 -6.36 -17.60 -14.52
CA PHE A 6 -6.76 -16.20 -14.50
C PHE A 6 -8.25 -16.07 -14.74
N ALA A 7 -9.01 -15.57 -13.76
CA ALA A 7 -10.45 -15.35 -13.87
C ALA A 7 -10.72 -14.19 -14.85
N LEU A 8 -11.53 -14.45 -15.88
CA LEU A 8 -11.85 -13.47 -16.91
C LEU A 8 -13.16 -12.74 -16.63
N ASP A 9 -14.25 -13.50 -16.41
CA ASP A 9 -15.59 -12.96 -16.20
C ASP A 9 -16.50 -13.88 -15.39
N LEU A 10 -17.57 -13.30 -14.84
CA LEU A 10 -18.63 -14.02 -14.16
C LEU A 10 -19.63 -14.61 -15.18
N LEU A 11 -20.11 -15.82 -14.91
CA LEU A 11 -21.19 -16.45 -15.67
C LEU A 11 -22.52 -16.02 -15.07
N MET A 12 -23.18 -15.09 -15.72
CA MET A 12 -24.51 -14.61 -15.31
C MET A 12 -25.62 -15.31 -16.11
N LYS A 13 -26.69 -15.71 -15.43
CA LYS A 13 -27.90 -16.22 -16.04
C LYS A 13 -29.10 -15.84 -15.19
N ASP A 14 -30.12 -15.24 -15.81
CA ASP A 14 -31.36 -14.84 -15.14
C ASP A 14 -31.12 -14.00 -13.86
N GLY A 15 -30.19 -13.08 -13.92
CA GLY A 15 -29.81 -12.21 -12.79
C GLY A 15 -28.98 -12.89 -11.68
N ALA A 16 -28.62 -14.17 -11.84
CA ALA A 16 -27.85 -14.92 -10.85
C ALA A 16 -26.46 -15.31 -11.39
N CYS A 17 -25.44 -15.20 -10.54
CA CYS A 17 -24.13 -15.74 -10.82
C CYS A 17 -24.14 -17.28 -10.76
N LYS A 18 -23.65 -17.93 -11.79
CA LYS A 18 -23.60 -19.39 -11.95
C LYS A 18 -22.16 -19.92 -12.03
N GLY A 19 -21.19 -19.10 -11.71
CA GLY A 19 -19.77 -19.42 -11.76
C GLY A 19 -18.95 -18.39 -12.49
N LEU A 20 -17.84 -18.81 -13.07
CA LEU A 20 -16.91 -17.94 -13.79
C LEU A 20 -16.27 -18.62 -15.02
N ILE A 21 -15.69 -17.80 -15.88
CA ILE A 21 -14.79 -18.23 -16.95
C ILE A 21 -13.36 -17.89 -16.52
N ALA A 22 -12.45 -18.83 -16.70
CA ALA A 22 -11.03 -18.62 -16.42
C ALA A 22 -10.15 -19.12 -17.56
N TRP A 23 -9.04 -18.46 -17.71
CA TRP A 23 -7.97 -18.81 -18.64
C TRP A 23 -6.89 -19.60 -17.90
N ASN A 24 -6.56 -20.80 -18.37
CA ASN A 24 -5.41 -21.55 -17.89
C ASN A 24 -4.15 -20.97 -18.54
N LEU A 25 -3.29 -20.36 -17.73
CA LEU A 25 -2.06 -19.71 -18.20
C LEU A 25 -0.99 -20.71 -18.66
N ASN A 26 -1.08 -21.99 -18.26
CA ASN A 26 -0.09 -23.00 -18.63
C ASN A 26 -0.25 -23.51 -20.07
N ASP A 27 -1.49 -23.62 -20.57
CA ASP A 27 -1.78 -24.21 -21.88
C ASP A 27 -2.62 -23.32 -22.79
N GLY A 28 -3.05 -22.15 -22.30
CA GLY A 28 -3.84 -21.19 -23.05
C GLY A 28 -5.32 -21.55 -23.20
N THR A 29 -5.81 -22.63 -22.59
CA THR A 29 -7.19 -23.05 -22.70
C THR A 29 -8.15 -22.24 -21.83
N ILE A 30 -9.40 -22.12 -22.25
CA ILE A 30 -10.46 -21.43 -21.51
C ILE A 30 -11.37 -22.44 -20.84
N HIS A 31 -11.57 -22.27 -19.55
CA HIS A 31 -12.36 -23.15 -18.71
C HIS A 31 -13.56 -22.44 -18.13
N ARG A 32 -14.68 -23.15 -18.03
CA ARG A 32 -15.90 -22.69 -17.39
C ARG A 32 -16.12 -23.45 -16.09
N PHE A 33 -16.07 -22.72 -14.97
CA PHE A 33 -16.35 -23.22 -13.64
C PHE A 33 -17.80 -22.91 -13.27
N ARG A 34 -18.59 -23.92 -12.98
CA ARG A 34 -20.01 -23.79 -12.55
C ARG A 34 -20.08 -23.90 -11.04
N SER A 35 -20.79 -22.96 -10.41
CA SER A 35 -20.99 -22.96 -8.96
C SER A 35 -22.36 -22.40 -8.59
N HIS A 36 -22.86 -22.80 -7.44
CA HIS A 36 -24.07 -22.24 -6.84
C HIS A 36 -23.78 -20.92 -6.14
N ILE A 37 -22.55 -20.76 -5.60
CA ILE A 37 -22.06 -19.57 -4.91
C ILE A 37 -20.66 -19.27 -5.45
N THR A 38 -20.42 -18.00 -5.77
CA THR A 38 -19.10 -17.52 -6.19
C THR A 38 -18.64 -16.45 -5.21
N ILE A 39 -17.46 -16.65 -4.61
CA ILE A 39 -16.85 -15.69 -3.69
C ILE A 39 -15.75 -14.94 -4.44
N ILE A 40 -15.85 -13.61 -4.48
CA ILE A 40 -14.82 -12.74 -5.03
C ILE A 40 -13.89 -12.34 -3.90
N ALA A 41 -12.65 -12.81 -3.96
CA ALA A 41 -11.60 -12.56 -2.95
C ALA A 41 -10.28 -12.19 -3.63
N THR A 42 -10.34 -11.33 -4.65
CA THR A 42 -9.24 -10.97 -5.56
C THR A 42 -8.32 -9.88 -5.02
N GLY A 43 -8.51 -9.46 -3.78
CA GLY A 43 -7.74 -8.39 -3.16
C GLY A 43 -8.12 -6.99 -3.67
N GLY A 44 -7.25 -6.03 -3.44
CA GLY A 44 -7.49 -4.65 -3.78
C GLY A 44 -7.12 -4.26 -5.22
N TYR A 45 -7.21 -2.97 -5.51
CA TYR A 45 -6.90 -2.38 -6.82
C TYR A 45 -5.86 -1.24 -6.72
N GLY A 46 -4.97 -1.29 -5.72
CA GLY A 46 -3.99 -0.22 -5.49
C GLY A 46 -3.08 0.09 -6.68
N LYS A 47 -2.89 -0.84 -7.62
CA LYS A 47 -2.06 -0.63 -8.82
C LYS A 47 -2.72 0.20 -9.92
N VAL A 48 -3.94 0.68 -9.73
CA VAL A 48 -4.52 1.74 -10.58
C VAL A 48 -3.89 3.11 -10.30
N TYR A 49 -3.24 3.27 -9.15
CA TYR A 49 -2.53 4.48 -8.79
C TYR A 49 -1.05 4.39 -9.19
N TYR A 50 -0.46 5.53 -9.55
CA TYR A 50 0.93 5.63 -10.00
C TYR A 50 1.92 5.10 -8.94
N SER A 51 1.76 5.50 -7.70
CA SER A 51 2.60 5.04 -6.59
C SER A 51 1.74 4.27 -5.59
N ALA A 52 1.99 2.99 -5.46
CA ALA A 52 1.24 2.13 -4.56
C ALA A 52 2.15 1.07 -3.95
N THR A 53 1.94 0.83 -2.65
CA THR A 53 2.63 -0.23 -1.90
C THR A 53 2.00 -1.62 -2.12
N SER A 54 0.94 -1.69 -2.92
CA SER A 54 0.23 -2.92 -3.24
C SER A 54 1.05 -3.83 -4.15
N ALA A 55 0.83 -5.14 -4.04
CA ALA A 55 1.41 -6.12 -4.97
C ALA A 55 1.00 -5.82 -6.43
N HIS A 56 1.83 -6.21 -7.38
CA HIS A 56 1.57 -5.98 -8.82
C HIS A 56 0.28 -6.65 -9.32
N THR A 57 -0.21 -7.66 -8.62
CA THR A 57 -1.47 -8.36 -8.90
C THR A 57 -2.71 -7.61 -8.43
N CYS A 58 -2.57 -6.49 -7.70
CA CYS A 58 -3.69 -5.70 -7.21
C CYS A 58 -4.19 -4.73 -8.28
N THR A 59 -4.70 -5.25 -9.38
CA THR A 59 -5.07 -4.52 -10.61
C THR A 59 -6.57 -4.22 -10.73
N GLY A 60 -7.40 -4.76 -9.82
CA GLY A 60 -8.84 -4.50 -9.80
C GLY A 60 -9.67 -5.40 -10.72
N ASP A 61 -9.10 -6.50 -11.21
CA ASP A 61 -9.79 -7.40 -12.15
C ASP A 61 -11.10 -7.95 -11.56
N GLY A 62 -11.13 -8.28 -10.25
CA GLY A 62 -12.35 -8.74 -9.57
C GLY A 62 -13.47 -7.69 -9.59
N ASN A 63 -13.12 -6.42 -9.29
CA ASN A 63 -14.07 -5.32 -9.35
C ASN A 63 -14.59 -5.10 -10.79
N ALA A 64 -13.67 -5.20 -11.76
CA ALA A 64 -14.02 -5.06 -13.18
C ALA A 64 -14.97 -6.18 -13.64
N MET A 65 -14.76 -7.43 -13.21
CA MET A 65 -15.69 -8.55 -13.51
C MET A 65 -17.08 -8.29 -12.94
N VAL A 66 -17.16 -7.82 -11.70
CA VAL A 66 -18.44 -7.48 -11.04
C VAL A 66 -19.16 -6.37 -11.79
N LEU A 67 -18.44 -5.31 -12.17
CA LEU A 67 -18.99 -4.19 -12.93
C LEU A 67 -19.50 -4.62 -14.32
N ARG A 68 -18.70 -5.42 -15.06
CA ARG A 68 -19.12 -5.96 -16.37
C ARG A 68 -20.33 -6.88 -16.28
N ALA A 69 -20.49 -7.56 -15.15
CA ALA A 69 -21.67 -8.38 -14.87
C ALA A 69 -22.95 -7.54 -14.57
N GLY A 70 -22.85 -6.21 -14.56
CA GLY A 70 -23.97 -5.32 -14.24
C GLY A 70 -24.32 -5.27 -12.75
N LEU A 71 -23.43 -5.70 -11.88
CA LEU A 71 -23.63 -5.66 -10.43
C LEU A 71 -23.07 -4.37 -9.84
N PRO A 72 -23.67 -3.83 -8.76
CA PRO A 72 -23.21 -2.60 -8.14
C PRO A 72 -21.87 -2.79 -7.44
N LEU A 73 -21.03 -1.74 -7.50
CA LEU A 73 -19.88 -1.56 -6.65
C LEU A 73 -20.20 -0.48 -5.60
N GLN A 74 -19.64 -0.60 -4.42
CA GLN A 74 -19.90 0.32 -3.30
C GLN A 74 -18.58 0.78 -2.68
N ASP A 75 -18.59 2.02 -2.19
CA ASP A 75 -17.50 2.62 -1.41
C ASP A 75 -16.14 2.65 -2.13
N MET A 76 -16.16 2.79 -3.47
CA MET A 76 -14.95 2.73 -4.30
C MET A 76 -13.98 3.90 -4.07
N GLU A 77 -14.46 5.00 -3.50
CA GLU A 77 -13.66 6.16 -3.10
C GLU A 77 -12.84 5.94 -1.83
N PHE A 78 -13.18 4.93 -1.02
CA PHE A 78 -12.48 4.63 0.23
C PHE A 78 -11.25 3.77 -0.01
N VAL A 79 -10.17 4.41 -0.45
CA VAL A 79 -8.86 3.77 -0.63
C VAL A 79 -7.95 4.16 0.52
N GLN A 80 -7.38 3.16 1.22
CA GLN A 80 -6.40 3.40 2.26
C GLN A 80 -4.99 3.37 1.67
N PHE A 81 -4.30 4.50 1.72
CA PHE A 81 -2.87 4.58 1.41
C PHE A 81 -2.04 4.25 2.65
N HIS A 82 -1.01 3.42 2.47
CA HIS A 82 -0.06 3.20 3.54
C HIS A 82 0.81 4.46 3.72
N PRO A 83 0.95 5.00 4.94
CA PRO A 83 1.61 6.29 5.15
C PRO A 83 3.11 6.26 4.90
N THR A 84 3.74 5.09 4.92
CA THR A 84 5.19 4.96 4.82
C THR A 84 5.62 3.99 3.73
N GLY A 85 6.46 4.47 2.82
CA GLY A 85 7.06 3.71 1.73
C GLY A 85 8.45 4.26 1.39
N ILE A 86 9.29 3.49 0.72
CA ILE A 86 10.61 3.93 0.25
C ILE A 86 10.40 4.96 -0.87
N TYR A 87 10.94 6.16 -0.69
CA TYR A 87 10.83 7.25 -1.65
C TYR A 87 11.33 6.84 -3.03
N GLY A 88 10.55 7.15 -4.07
CA GLY A 88 10.86 6.83 -5.47
C GLY A 88 10.57 5.38 -5.90
N HIS A 89 10.40 4.45 -4.97
CA HIS A 89 10.19 3.02 -5.28
C HIS A 89 8.81 2.48 -4.89
N GLY A 90 8.10 3.16 -3.96
CA GLY A 90 6.80 2.71 -3.48
C GLY A 90 6.82 1.42 -2.65
N THR A 91 8.00 0.90 -2.30
CA THR A 91 8.12 -0.30 -1.45
C THR A 91 7.63 0.00 -0.05
N LEU A 92 6.76 -0.86 0.46
CA LEU A 92 6.14 -0.71 1.77
C LEU A 92 7.17 -0.69 2.91
N ILE A 93 7.12 0.35 3.75
CA ILE A 93 7.74 0.34 5.08
C ILE A 93 6.66 0.02 6.09
N SER A 94 6.74 -1.17 6.69
CA SER A 94 5.75 -1.69 7.64
C SER A 94 5.47 -0.72 8.79
N GLU A 95 4.24 -0.74 9.28
CA GLU A 95 3.84 -0.05 10.51
C GLU A 95 4.66 -0.49 11.74
N GLY A 96 5.17 -1.72 11.73
CA GLY A 96 6.07 -2.25 12.74
C GLY A 96 7.28 -1.34 13.00
N VAL A 97 7.78 -0.64 11.98
CA VAL A 97 8.90 0.32 12.12
C VAL A 97 8.55 1.44 13.11
N ARG A 98 7.34 1.98 13.05
CA ARG A 98 6.87 2.98 14.01
C ARG A 98 6.55 2.35 15.37
N GLY A 99 6.11 1.09 15.37
CA GLY A 99 5.91 0.28 16.56
C GLY A 99 7.20 0.03 17.34
N GLU A 100 8.32 -0.17 16.66
CA GLU A 100 9.65 -0.31 17.28
C GLU A 100 10.29 1.04 17.69
N GLY A 101 9.59 2.15 17.51
CA GLY A 101 10.02 3.46 17.96
C GLY A 101 10.44 4.42 16.84
N GLY A 102 10.28 4.05 15.58
CA GLY A 102 10.50 4.97 14.46
C GLY A 102 9.52 6.15 14.52
N TYR A 103 9.98 7.35 14.15
CA TYR A 103 9.18 8.56 14.18
C TYR A 103 9.38 9.44 12.94
N LEU A 104 8.37 10.26 12.63
CA LEU A 104 8.33 11.11 11.46
C LEU A 104 8.82 12.53 11.75
N LEU A 105 9.64 13.08 10.85
CA LEU A 105 10.12 14.47 10.91
C LEU A 105 9.81 15.21 9.62
N ASN A 106 9.43 16.47 9.77
CA ASN A 106 9.33 17.43 8.67
C ASN A 106 10.69 18.12 8.39
N SER A 107 10.72 19.05 7.42
CA SER A 107 11.94 19.78 7.04
C SER A 107 12.51 20.71 8.13
N LYS A 108 11.72 21.00 9.16
CA LYS A 108 12.17 21.78 10.33
C LYS A 108 12.72 20.90 11.46
N GLY A 109 12.75 19.58 11.28
CA GLY A 109 13.15 18.63 12.31
C GLY A 109 12.10 18.44 13.42
N GLU A 110 10.85 18.81 13.15
CA GLU A 110 9.76 18.67 14.12
C GLU A 110 9.11 17.27 14.01
N ARG A 111 8.86 16.63 15.14
CA ARG A 111 8.01 15.44 15.26
C ARG A 111 6.55 15.86 15.15
N PHE A 112 6.11 16.17 13.93
CA PHE A 112 4.81 16.79 13.66
C PHE A 112 3.61 15.98 14.11
N MET A 113 3.73 14.64 14.21
CA MET A 113 2.64 13.79 14.70
C MET A 113 2.20 14.12 16.13
N GLU A 114 3.05 14.72 16.95
CA GLU A 114 2.68 15.22 18.29
C GLU A 114 1.63 16.34 18.24
N ARG A 115 1.58 17.10 17.14
CA ARG A 115 0.58 18.14 16.90
C ARG A 115 -0.76 17.58 16.41
N TYR A 116 -0.73 16.59 15.52
CA TYR A 116 -1.93 16.02 14.90
C TYR A 116 -2.59 14.92 15.73
N ALA A 117 -1.80 14.16 16.46
CA ALA A 117 -2.27 13.05 17.31
C ALA A 117 -1.50 13.02 18.65
N PRO A 118 -1.77 13.95 19.59
CA PRO A 118 -0.95 14.12 20.80
C PRO A 118 -0.83 12.86 21.67
N LYS A 119 -1.85 11.99 21.66
CA LYS A 119 -1.86 10.75 22.45
C LYS A 119 -1.14 9.60 21.75
N ALA A 120 -1.50 9.33 20.50
CA ALA A 120 -0.99 8.18 19.75
C ALA A 120 0.31 8.51 18.99
N LYS A 121 0.58 9.79 18.72
CA LYS A 121 1.75 10.28 17.99
C LYS A 121 1.95 9.49 16.67
N ASP A 122 3.12 8.97 16.44
CA ASP A 122 3.49 8.18 15.25
C ASP A 122 2.76 6.83 15.16
N LEU A 123 2.11 6.38 16.25
CA LEU A 123 1.26 5.18 16.30
C LEU A 123 -0.22 5.46 16.03
N ALA A 124 -0.57 6.65 15.58
CA ALA A 124 -1.92 6.96 15.12
C ALA A 124 -2.32 6.07 13.93
N SER A 125 -3.63 5.97 13.68
CA SER A 125 -4.15 5.19 12.55
C SER A 125 -3.56 5.65 11.21
N ARG A 126 -3.46 4.74 10.26
CA ARG A 126 -2.80 4.96 8.96
C ARG A 126 -3.33 6.17 8.22
N ASP A 127 -4.64 6.37 8.24
CA ASP A 127 -5.32 7.50 7.60
C ASP A 127 -4.96 8.84 8.28
N VAL A 128 -4.86 8.88 9.59
CA VAL A 128 -4.44 10.08 10.34
C VAL A 128 -3.00 10.42 9.99
N VAL A 129 -2.10 9.43 10.00
CA VAL A 129 -0.68 9.65 9.64
C VAL A 129 -0.55 10.12 8.19
N SER A 130 -1.23 9.48 7.23
CA SER A 130 -1.19 9.87 5.81
C SER A 130 -1.68 11.30 5.61
N ARG A 131 -2.82 11.67 6.19
CA ARG A 131 -3.34 13.05 6.10
C ARG A 131 -2.40 14.07 6.74
N SER A 132 -1.81 13.74 7.88
CA SER A 132 -0.85 14.62 8.56
C SER A 132 0.39 14.87 7.70
N ILE A 133 0.93 13.84 7.05
CA ILE A 133 2.04 13.96 6.10
C ILE A 133 1.64 14.86 4.93
N ALA A 134 0.45 14.66 4.36
CA ALA A 134 -0.04 15.50 3.26
C ALA A 134 -0.17 16.97 3.66
N VAL A 135 -0.64 17.28 4.87
CA VAL A 135 -0.71 18.65 5.39
C VAL A 135 0.69 19.25 5.52
N GLU A 136 1.66 18.52 6.08
CA GLU A 136 3.04 19.00 6.19
C GLU A 136 3.67 19.32 4.84
N ILE A 137 3.44 18.47 3.84
CA ILE A 137 3.93 18.67 2.47
C ILE A 137 3.25 19.89 1.83
N ASN A 138 1.92 19.97 1.90
CA ASN A 138 1.14 21.05 1.29
C ASN A 138 1.45 22.43 1.89
N GLU A 139 1.78 22.47 3.17
CA GLU A 139 2.20 23.69 3.86
C GLU A 139 3.71 24.00 3.67
N GLY A 140 4.40 23.27 2.79
CA GLY A 140 5.80 23.53 2.42
C GLY A 140 6.83 23.01 3.43
N ARG A 141 6.42 22.15 4.37
CA ARG A 141 7.32 21.54 5.37
C ARG A 141 7.80 20.15 4.96
N GLY A 142 7.58 19.75 3.72
CA GLY A 142 8.20 18.57 3.14
C GLY A 142 9.72 18.68 3.07
N VAL A 143 10.40 17.54 2.97
CA VAL A 143 11.85 17.42 2.85
C VAL A 143 12.27 17.14 1.41
N GLY A 144 13.58 17.17 1.15
CA GLY A 144 14.15 16.98 -0.18
C GLY A 144 14.00 18.19 -1.11
N LYS A 145 14.50 18.06 -2.33
CA LYS A 145 14.49 19.12 -3.33
C LYS A 145 13.06 19.49 -3.76
N GLU A 146 12.22 18.49 -3.95
CA GLU A 146 10.83 18.65 -4.40
C GLU A 146 9.86 18.94 -3.25
N LYS A 147 10.30 18.83 -1.99
CA LYS A 147 9.49 19.01 -0.76
C LYS A 147 8.22 18.14 -0.71
N ASP A 148 8.26 16.97 -1.30
CA ASP A 148 7.12 16.09 -1.53
C ASP A 148 7.09 14.86 -0.62
N HIS A 149 7.92 14.81 0.42
CA HIS A 149 7.99 13.71 1.37
C HIS A 149 8.41 14.19 2.77
N VAL A 150 8.46 13.28 3.73
CA VAL A 150 8.95 13.51 5.09
C VAL A 150 9.97 12.44 5.45
N HIS A 151 10.74 12.64 6.51
CA HIS A 151 11.71 11.65 6.97
C HIS A 151 11.11 10.71 8.00
N LEU A 152 11.41 9.41 7.88
CA LEU A 152 11.18 8.42 8.91
C LEU A 152 12.52 8.08 9.58
N HIS A 153 12.63 8.38 10.86
CA HIS A 153 13.86 8.22 11.64
C HIS A 153 13.90 6.88 12.37
N LEU A 154 15.00 6.14 12.21
CA LEU A 154 15.33 4.89 12.86
C LEU A 154 16.71 4.86 13.51
N ASN A 155 17.58 5.80 13.16
CA ASN A 155 19.00 5.83 13.56
C ASN A 155 19.24 6.00 15.07
N HIS A 156 18.20 6.26 15.86
CA HIS A 156 18.27 6.31 17.32
C HIS A 156 18.04 4.93 17.95
N LEU A 157 17.58 3.93 17.16
CA LEU A 157 17.38 2.56 17.62
C LEU A 157 18.71 1.81 17.63
N ASP A 158 18.85 0.87 18.58
CA ASP A 158 20.00 -0.03 18.59
C ASP A 158 20.04 -0.81 17.27
N PRO A 159 21.18 -0.86 16.55
CA PRO A 159 21.34 -1.63 15.32
C PRO A 159 20.90 -3.08 15.45
N LYS A 160 21.09 -3.70 16.62
CA LYS A 160 20.62 -5.06 16.89
C LYS A 160 19.10 -5.18 16.84
N VAL A 161 18.37 -4.19 17.35
CA VAL A 161 16.92 -4.16 17.26
C VAL A 161 16.45 -4.07 15.81
N ILE A 162 17.11 -3.25 15.00
CA ILE A 162 16.81 -3.13 13.57
C ILE A 162 17.07 -4.46 12.85
N GLU A 163 18.20 -5.10 13.12
CA GLU A 163 18.59 -6.35 12.50
C GLU A 163 17.67 -7.53 12.88
N GLU A 164 17.30 -7.63 14.16
CA GLU A 164 16.48 -8.72 14.68
C GLU A 164 14.97 -8.55 14.39
N ARG A 165 14.45 -7.32 14.52
CA ARG A 165 13.01 -7.06 14.44
C ARG A 165 12.54 -6.46 13.11
N LEU A 166 13.45 -5.84 12.35
CA LEU A 166 13.16 -5.16 11.10
C LEU A 166 14.05 -5.63 9.94
N PRO A 167 14.42 -6.93 9.84
CA PRO A 167 15.40 -7.39 8.84
C PRO A 167 14.94 -7.11 7.41
N GLY A 168 13.66 -7.32 7.11
CA GLY A 168 13.10 -7.06 5.78
C GLY A 168 13.13 -5.58 5.38
N ILE A 169 13.01 -4.66 6.34
CA ILE A 169 13.09 -3.22 6.08
C ILE A 169 14.54 -2.82 5.78
N SER A 170 15.49 -3.32 6.56
CA SER A 170 16.92 -3.09 6.35
C SER A 170 17.36 -3.58 4.97
N GLU A 171 16.98 -4.81 4.60
CA GLU A 171 17.29 -5.40 3.32
C GLU A 171 16.64 -4.62 2.16
N SER A 172 15.33 -4.35 2.24
CA SER A 172 14.60 -3.61 1.20
C SER A 172 15.16 -2.20 0.99
N SER A 173 15.49 -1.49 2.06
CA SER A 173 16.06 -0.14 1.96
C SER A 173 17.44 -0.15 1.31
N ARG A 174 18.26 -1.15 1.61
CA ARG A 174 19.56 -1.32 0.98
C ARG A 174 19.44 -1.68 -0.51
N LEU A 175 18.56 -2.63 -0.84
CA LEU A 175 18.38 -3.10 -2.22
C LEU A 175 17.73 -2.06 -3.13
N PHE A 176 16.69 -1.38 -2.67
CA PHE A 176 15.90 -0.48 -3.52
C PHE A 176 16.30 0.98 -3.44
N ALA A 177 16.79 1.45 -2.30
CA ALA A 177 17.16 2.85 -2.10
C ALA A 177 18.66 3.06 -1.90
N ASN A 178 19.45 2.00 -1.80
CA ASN A 178 20.86 2.05 -1.43
C ASN A 178 21.10 2.83 -0.11
N VAL A 179 20.18 2.64 0.84
CA VAL A 179 20.17 3.34 2.14
C VAL A 179 20.39 2.32 3.25
N ASP A 180 21.31 2.63 4.15
CA ASP A 180 21.45 1.92 5.41
C ASP A 180 20.57 2.61 6.47
N VAL A 181 19.52 1.91 6.91
CA VAL A 181 18.54 2.46 7.86
C VAL A 181 19.10 2.73 9.26
N CYS A 182 20.27 2.17 9.58
CA CYS A 182 21.00 2.47 10.81
C CYS A 182 21.74 3.82 10.74
N LEU A 183 22.03 4.31 9.54
CA LEU A 183 22.85 5.49 9.31
C LEU A 183 22.08 6.64 8.65
N LEU A 184 21.09 6.33 7.81
CA LEU A 184 20.36 7.28 6.97
C LEU A 184 18.84 7.09 7.07
N TYR A 185 18.10 8.12 6.67
CA TYR A 185 16.65 8.19 6.71
C TYR A 185 16.01 7.49 5.51
N THR A 186 14.92 6.78 5.75
CA THR A 186 13.99 6.40 4.70
C THR A 186 12.87 7.45 4.62
N SER A 187 12.50 7.84 3.41
CA SER A 187 11.47 8.85 3.19
C SER A 187 10.17 8.23 2.70
N PRO A 188 9.04 8.42 3.35
CA PRO A 188 7.73 8.12 2.77
C PRO A 188 7.31 9.19 1.76
N SER A 189 6.69 8.80 0.66
CA SER A 189 6.09 9.71 -0.31
C SER A 189 4.61 9.40 -0.49
N PRO A 190 3.71 10.27 -0.08
CA PRO A 190 2.29 10.18 -0.40
C PRO A 190 1.97 10.92 -1.72
N ARG A 191 2.71 10.70 -2.81
CA ARG A 191 2.51 11.42 -4.09
C ARG A 191 1.10 11.29 -4.67
N ASP A 192 0.32 10.28 -4.26
CA ASP A 192 -1.00 10.01 -4.82
C ASP A 192 -2.16 10.50 -3.94
N LEU A 193 -1.90 11.38 -2.97
CA LEU A 193 -2.96 12.01 -2.18
C LEU A 193 -3.71 13.15 -2.92
N TRP A 194 -3.48 13.31 -4.23
CA TRP A 194 -4.17 14.25 -5.08
C TRP A 194 -5.24 13.55 -5.92
N ILE A 195 -6.38 13.31 -5.35
CA ILE A 195 -7.64 13.12 -6.07
C ILE A 195 -8.68 14.04 -5.41
#